data_d230a0171189cf8c9f1b6ecc567900b1
#
_entry.id   d230a0171189cf8c9f1b6ecc567900b1
#
_cell.length_a   1.000
_cell.length_b   1.000
_cell.length_c   1.000
_cell.angle_alpha   90.00
_cell.angle_beta   90.00
_cell.angle_gamma   90.00
#
_symmetry.space_group_name_H-M   'P 1'
#
loop_
_entity.id
_entity.type
_entity.pdbx_description
1 polymer ?
#
loop_
_entity_poly.entity_id
_entity_poly.type
_entity_poly.pdbx_seq_one_letter_code
_entity_poly.pdbx_strand_id
1 'polypeptide(L)'
;RDNMVRQQAAMEAARQQWTWVKAMADTAAGEVNGKDKITFETYVQMAYFERIIARANARFMVMSGGQYELKRCMEEDGRGKNGLGLSVIDHYNGSERSARTLSGGESFQASLSLALGLSDEIQSQAGGIRLDTMFVDEGFGSLDGESLNLAVKALAGLAEGNRLVGIISHVPELKERIEKQIVVTKEKSGGSRAEIDI
;
A
#
# COMPACT_ATOMS: atom_id res chain seq x y z
N ARG A 1 2.89 -40.61 50.76
CA ARG A 1 2.64 -41.15 49.40
C ARG A 1 1.62 -40.30 48.63
N ASP A 2 0.45 -39.99 49.21
CA ASP A 2 -0.61 -39.22 48.51
C ASP A 2 -0.22 -37.79 48.15
N ASN A 3 0.61 -37.16 48.95
CA ASN A 3 1.10 -35.79 48.65
C ASN A 3 2.05 -35.73 47.44
N MET A 4 2.92 -36.75 47.28
CA MET A 4 3.80 -36.88 46.13
C MET A 4 3.01 -37.14 44.84
N VAL A 5 2.01 -37.99 44.88
CA VAL A 5 1.13 -38.28 43.74
C VAL A 5 0.37 -37.02 43.27
N ARG A 6 -0.17 -36.25 44.22
CA ARG A 6 -0.85 -34.96 43.94
C ARG A 6 0.11 -33.91 43.32
N GLN A 7 1.32 -33.81 43.87
CA GLN A 7 2.34 -32.89 43.32
C GLN A 7 2.79 -33.30 41.92
N GLN A 8 2.91 -34.61 41.68
CA GLN A 8 3.28 -35.13 40.36
C GLN A 8 2.19 -34.89 39.33
N ALA A 9 0.92 -35.07 39.66
CA ALA A 9 -0.22 -34.77 38.80
C ALA A 9 -0.33 -33.25 38.49
N ALA A 10 -0.11 -32.40 39.50
CA ALA A 10 -0.10 -30.95 39.33
C ALA A 10 1.07 -30.48 38.42
N MET A 11 2.24 -31.08 38.57
CA MET A 11 3.40 -30.81 37.69
C MET A 11 3.14 -31.22 36.24
N GLU A 12 2.55 -32.41 36.04
CA GLU A 12 2.19 -32.90 34.70
C GLU A 12 1.19 -31.96 34.00
N ALA A 13 0.14 -31.55 34.70
CA ALA A 13 -0.85 -30.58 34.20
C ALA A 13 -0.23 -29.21 33.85
N ALA A 14 0.64 -28.69 34.73
CA ALA A 14 1.39 -27.47 34.50
C ALA A 14 2.34 -27.58 33.29
N ARG A 15 2.98 -28.74 33.12
CA ARG A 15 3.87 -29.01 31.98
C ARG A 15 3.12 -29.09 30.67
N GLN A 16 1.94 -29.70 30.65
CA GLN A 16 1.07 -29.73 29.48
C GLN A 16 0.58 -28.32 29.08
N GLN A 17 0.12 -27.54 30.07
CA GLN A 17 -0.26 -26.14 29.83
C GLN A 17 0.92 -25.32 29.30
N TRP A 18 2.10 -25.45 29.90
CA TRP A 18 3.29 -24.73 29.45
C TRP A 18 3.68 -25.08 28.02
N THR A 19 3.63 -26.37 27.65
CA THR A 19 3.94 -26.85 26.29
C THR A 19 2.98 -26.22 25.27
N TRP A 20 1.72 -26.15 25.60
CA TRP A 20 0.70 -25.52 24.75
C TRP A 20 0.91 -24.02 24.59
N VAL A 21 1.08 -23.30 25.69
CA VAL A 21 1.30 -21.85 25.68
C VAL A 21 2.60 -21.51 24.95
N LYS A 22 3.66 -22.31 25.19
CA LYS A 22 4.92 -22.13 24.49
C LYS A 22 4.76 -22.34 22.98
N ALA A 23 4.10 -23.41 22.55
CA ALA A 23 3.89 -23.66 21.11
C ALA A 23 3.10 -22.52 20.44
N MET A 24 2.08 -21.96 21.13
CA MET A 24 1.35 -20.78 20.63
C MET A 24 2.25 -19.53 20.58
N ALA A 25 3.06 -19.30 21.60
CA ALA A 25 3.98 -18.17 21.65
C ALA A 25 5.05 -18.27 20.54
N ASP A 26 5.68 -19.44 20.38
CA ASP A 26 6.67 -19.70 19.33
C ASP A 26 6.05 -19.54 17.92
N THR A 27 4.78 -19.96 17.74
CA THR A 27 4.05 -19.77 16.49
C THR A 27 3.77 -18.28 16.22
N ALA A 28 3.32 -17.56 17.23
CA ALA A 28 3.03 -16.12 17.11
C ALA A 28 4.30 -15.29 16.88
N ALA A 29 5.41 -15.71 17.48
CA ALA A 29 6.73 -15.09 17.29
C ALA A 29 7.41 -15.49 15.97
N GLY A 30 6.89 -16.49 15.24
CA GLY A 30 7.51 -17.01 14.03
C GLY A 30 8.76 -17.85 14.30
N GLU A 31 8.86 -18.45 15.49
CA GLU A 31 10.02 -19.25 15.92
C GLU A 31 9.83 -20.76 15.70
N VAL A 32 8.96 -21.13 14.76
CA VAL A 32 8.71 -22.56 14.46
C VAL A 32 9.86 -23.12 13.63
N ASN A 33 10.51 -24.17 14.15
CA ASN A 33 11.63 -24.81 13.47
C ASN A 33 11.25 -25.33 12.08
N GLY A 34 12.11 -25.04 11.08
CA GLY A 34 11.95 -25.49 9.69
C GLY A 34 10.94 -24.68 8.87
N LYS A 35 10.44 -23.57 9.38
CA LYS A 35 9.58 -22.63 8.63
C LYS A 35 10.22 -21.24 8.55
N ASP A 36 9.76 -20.42 7.59
CA ASP A 36 10.18 -19.02 7.52
C ASP A 36 9.77 -18.29 8.80
N LYS A 37 10.66 -17.44 9.29
CA LYS A 37 10.45 -16.66 10.53
C LYS A 37 9.49 -15.51 10.29
N ILE A 38 8.21 -15.82 10.16
CA ILE A 38 7.14 -14.84 9.95
C ILE A 38 6.34 -14.73 11.24
N THR A 39 6.33 -13.55 11.87
CA THR A 39 5.51 -13.30 13.05
C THR A 39 4.02 -13.27 12.67
N PHE A 40 3.14 -13.48 13.64
CA PHE A 40 1.69 -13.36 13.43
C PHE A 40 1.30 -11.96 12.94
N GLU A 41 1.94 -10.91 13.46
CA GLU A 41 1.76 -9.54 13.00
C GLU A 41 2.09 -9.40 11.51
N THR A 42 3.28 -9.87 11.09
CA THR A 42 3.69 -9.85 9.69
C THR A 42 2.72 -10.65 8.80
N TYR A 43 2.24 -11.79 9.27
CA TYR A 43 1.24 -12.60 8.54
C TYR A 43 -0.05 -11.81 8.29
N VAL A 44 -0.56 -11.12 9.31
CA VAL A 44 -1.74 -10.25 9.17
C VAL A 44 -1.47 -9.11 8.19
N GLN A 45 -0.31 -8.44 8.31
CA GLN A 45 0.10 -7.37 7.40
C GLN A 45 0.18 -7.85 5.94
N MET A 46 0.74 -9.05 5.71
CA MET A 46 0.80 -9.68 4.37
C MET A 46 -0.60 -9.84 3.76
N ALA A 47 -1.57 -10.33 4.54
CA ALA A 47 -2.94 -10.54 4.07
C ALA A 47 -3.63 -9.21 3.72
N TYR A 48 -3.39 -8.15 4.51
CA TYR A 48 -3.87 -6.80 4.19
C TYR A 48 -3.19 -6.24 2.95
N PHE A 49 -1.88 -6.41 2.83
CA PHE A 49 -1.11 -5.90 1.71
C PHE A 49 -1.52 -6.55 0.38
N GLU A 50 -1.82 -7.86 0.38
CA GLU A 50 -2.35 -8.54 -0.82
C GLU A 50 -3.70 -7.95 -1.27
N ARG A 51 -4.60 -7.62 -0.35
CA ARG A 51 -5.87 -6.97 -0.69
C ARG A 51 -5.67 -5.57 -1.25
N ILE A 52 -4.74 -4.80 -0.67
CA ILE A 52 -4.38 -3.47 -1.17
C ILE A 52 -3.83 -3.58 -2.59
N ILE A 53 -2.91 -4.52 -2.85
CA ILE A 53 -2.33 -4.76 -4.17
C ILE A 53 -3.41 -5.16 -5.18
N ALA A 54 -4.32 -6.04 -4.81
CA ALA A 54 -5.42 -6.45 -5.70
C ALA A 54 -6.30 -5.25 -6.12
N ARG A 55 -6.60 -4.33 -5.19
CA ARG A 55 -7.33 -3.09 -5.50
C ARG A 55 -6.50 -2.11 -6.32
N ALA A 56 -5.21 -2.01 -6.02
CA ALA A 56 -4.28 -1.16 -6.76
C ALA A 56 -4.15 -1.59 -8.22
N ASN A 57 -4.07 -2.89 -8.48
CA ASN A 57 -3.89 -3.44 -9.82
C ASN A 57 -5.04 -3.08 -10.77
N ALA A 58 -6.27 -2.95 -10.26
CA ALA A 58 -7.39 -2.50 -11.07
C ALA A 58 -7.14 -1.14 -11.75
N ARG A 59 -6.33 -0.26 -11.12
CA ARG A 59 -5.95 1.04 -11.65
C ARG A 59 -4.60 1.03 -12.33
N PHE A 60 -3.63 0.32 -11.76
CA PHE A 60 -2.29 0.27 -12.29
C PHE A 60 -2.24 -0.36 -13.69
N MET A 61 -2.99 -1.42 -13.92
CA MET A 61 -3.14 -2.01 -15.26
C MET A 61 -3.75 -1.02 -16.26
N VAL A 62 -4.73 -0.23 -15.87
CA VAL A 62 -5.30 0.81 -16.74
C VAL A 62 -4.27 1.90 -17.03
N MET A 63 -3.58 2.41 -16.01
CA MET A 63 -2.59 3.48 -16.18
C MET A 63 -1.34 3.04 -16.94
N SER A 64 -0.97 1.75 -16.85
CA SER A 64 0.16 1.18 -17.60
C SER A 64 -0.23 0.59 -18.97
N GLY A 65 -1.46 0.83 -19.44
CA GLY A 65 -1.94 0.25 -20.70
C GLY A 65 -1.99 -1.28 -20.72
N GLY A 66 -2.17 -1.92 -19.57
CA GLY A 66 -2.18 -3.38 -19.41
C GLY A 66 -0.81 -4.02 -19.30
N GLN A 67 0.26 -3.22 -19.26
CA GLN A 67 1.63 -3.76 -19.26
C GLN A 67 2.04 -4.31 -17.89
N TYR A 68 1.72 -3.62 -16.80
CA TYR A 68 2.27 -3.94 -15.49
C TYR A 68 1.22 -4.36 -14.48
N GLU A 69 1.59 -5.35 -13.65
CA GLU A 69 0.83 -5.82 -12.51
C GLU A 69 1.73 -5.91 -11.29
N LEU A 70 1.28 -5.38 -10.15
CA LEU A 70 1.98 -5.48 -8.88
C LEU A 70 1.72 -6.83 -8.23
N LYS A 71 2.75 -7.39 -7.60
CA LYS A 71 2.68 -8.64 -6.86
C LYS A 71 3.47 -8.53 -5.57
N ARG A 72 2.91 -9.10 -4.50
CA ARG A 72 3.65 -9.23 -3.25
C ARG A 72 4.73 -10.31 -3.41
N CYS A 73 5.92 -10.04 -2.92
CA CYS A 73 7.01 -11.02 -2.89
C CYS A 73 7.65 -11.11 -1.50
N MET A 74 8.41 -12.20 -1.31
CA MET A 74 9.27 -12.34 -0.15
C MET A 74 10.57 -11.61 -0.45
N GLU A 75 10.85 -10.53 0.27
CA GLU A 75 12.11 -9.81 0.17
C GLU A 75 13.07 -10.30 1.27
N GLU A 76 14.31 -10.59 0.88
CA GLU A 76 15.39 -10.83 1.83
C GLU A 76 16.03 -9.48 2.13
N ASP A 77 15.80 -8.96 3.33
CA ASP A 77 16.61 -7.88 3.87
C ASP A 77 17.68 -8.48 4.82
N GLY A 78 18.67 -7.67 5.21
CA GLY A 78 19.75 -8.14 6.10
C GLY A 78 19.28 -8.66 7.48
N ARG A 79 17.99 -8.67 7.76
CA ARG A 79 17.33 -9.15 8.98
C ARG A 79 16.51 -10.42 8.78
N GLY A 80 16.38 -10.89 7.52
CA GLY A 80 15.61 -12.08 7.16
C GLY A 80 14.59 -11.84 6.06
N LYS A 81 13.78 -12.86 5.75
CA LYS A 81 12.70 -12.75 4.78
C LYS A 81 11.53 -12.01 5.41
N ASN A 82 11.15 -10.86 4.87
CA ASN A 82 9.88 -10.24 5.17
C ASN A 82 8.90 -10.44 4.00
N GLY A 83 7.64 -10.67 4.30
CA GLY A 83 6.63 -10.94 3.29
C GLY A 83 5.97 -9.68 2.71
N LEU A 84 6.58 -8.51 2.87
CA LEU A 84 6.04 -7.21 2.47
C LEU A 84 6.80 -6.61 1.27
N GLY A 85 7.62 -7.40 0.59
CA GLY A 85 8.27 -7.02 -0.65
C GLY A 85 7.28 -6.83 -1.79
N LEU A 86 7.65 -5.99 -2.76
CA LEU A 86 6.84 -5.66 -3.93
C LEU A 86 7.63 -5.95 -5.21
N SER A 87 7.07 -6.79 -6.05
CA SER A 87 7.53 -7.05 -7.43
C SER A 87 6.51 -6.54 -8.44
N VAL A 88 6.93 -6.44 -9.67
CA VAL A 88 6.09 -6.11 -10.82
C VAL A 88 6.23 -7.21 -11.87
N ILE A 89 5.10 -7.65 -12.41
CA ILE A 89 5.01 -8.53 -13.56
C ILE A 89 4.84 -7.65 -14.79
N ASP A 90 5.71 -7.84 -15.77
CA ASP A 90 5.61 -7.22 -17.09
C ASP A 90 4.93 -8.20 -18.05
N HIS A 91 3.67 -7.94 -18.40
CA HIS A 91 2.87 -8.79 -19.26
C HIS A 91 3.34 -8.81 -20.73
N TYR A 92 4.18 -7.86 -21.17
CA TYR A 92 4.69 -7.86 -22.54
C TYR A 92 5.79 -8.90 -22.74
N ASN A 93 6.59 -9.17 -21.71
CA ASN A 93 7.69 -10.13 -21.79
C ASN A 93 7.57 -11.29 -20.79
N GLY A 94 6.55 -11.28 -19.92
CA GLY A 94 6.31 -12.31 -18.91
C GLY A 94 7.32 -12.32 -17.77
N SER A 95 8.15 -11.27 -17.61
CA SER A 95 9.16 -11.22 -16.56
C SER A 95 8.59 -10.67 -15.24
N GLU A 96 9.08 -11.21 -14.13
CA GLU A 96 8.87 -10.64 -12.79
C GLU A 96 10.17 -9.99 -12.31
N ARG A 97 10.08 -8.76 -11.84
CA ARG A 97 11.23 -7.98 -11.35
C ARG A 97 10.85 -7.14 -10.13
N SER A 98 11.84 -6.68 -9.37
CA SER A 98 11.58 -5.79 -8.23
C SER A 98 10.89 -4.51 -8.69
N ALA A 99 9.89 -4.05 -7.95
CA ALA A 99 9.22 -2.77 -8.21
C ALA A 99 10.17 -1.56 -8.15
N ARG A 100 11.34 -1.70 -7.51
CA ARG A 100 12.39 -0.67 -7.46
C ARG A 100 13.03 -0.40 -8.82
N THR A 101 12.83 -1.28 -9.81
CA THR A 101 13.37 -1.14 -11.17
C THR A 101 12.43 -0.41 -12.12
N LEU A 102 11.27 0.02 -11.66
CA LEU A 102 10.35 0.86 -12.42
C LEU A 102 10.98 2.23 -12.74
N SER A 103 10.67 2.76 -13.89
CA SER A 103 11.01 4.15 -14.25
C SER A 103 10.29 5.16 -13.35
N GLY A 104 10.66 6.42 -13.39
CA GLY A 104 10.03 7.46 -12.55
C GLY A 104 8.52 7.55 -12.78
N GLY A 105 8.07 7.53 -14.02
CA GLY A 105 6.65 7.58 -14.40
C GLY A 105 5.91 6.32 -13.96
N GLU A 106 6.44 5.13 -14.25
CA GLU A 106 5.86 3.85 -13.83
C GLU A 106 5.79 3.73 -12.30
N SER A 107 6.83 4.19 -11.60
CA SER A 107 6.88 4.21 -10.14
C SER A 107 5.82 5.14 -9.55
N PHE A 108 5.60 6.31 -10.17
CA PHE A 108 4.52 7.21 -9.76
C PHE A 108 3.14 6.57 -9.95
N GLN A 109 2.88 5.96 -11.13
CA GLN A 109 1.63 5.25 -11.39
C GLN A 109 1.38 4.10 -10.38
N ALA A 110 2.41 3.31 -10.09
CA ALA A 110 2.36 2.25 -9.10
C ALA A 110 2.05 2.78 -7.69
N SER A 111 2.75 3.85 -7.27
CA SER A 111 2.57 4.50 -5.97
C SER A 111 1.18 5.10 -5.82
N LEU A 112 0.70 5.80 -6.84
CA LEU A 112 -0.67 6.34 -6.89
C LEU A 112 -1.70 5.22 -6.78
N SER A 113 -1.53 4.14 -7.54
CA SER A 113 -2.43 2.99 -7.49
C SER A 113 -2.47 2.34 -6.13
N LEU A 114 -1.32 2.17 -5.47
CA LEU A 114 -1.24 1.62 -4.11
C LEU A 114 -1.92 2.52 -3.08
N ALA A 115 -1.72 3.84 -3.16
CA ALA A 115 -2.38 4.80 -2.28
C ALA A 115 -3.91 4.73 -2.42
N LEU A 116 -4.40 4.63 -3.65
CA LEU A 116 -5.82 4.47 -3.95
C LEU A 116 -6.35 3.12 -3.49
N GLY A 117 -5.60 2.03 -3.71
CA GLY A 117 -5.94 0.69 -3.25
C GLY A 117 -6.02 0.60 -1.72
N LEU A 118 -5.11 1.26 -1.01
CA LEU A 118 -5.13 1.38 0.45
C LEU A 118 -6.37 2.16 0.92
N SER A 119 -6.66 3.29 0.28
CA SER A 119 -7.86 4.09 0.57
C SER A 119 -9.14 3.26 0.44
N ASP A 120 -9.25 2.47 -0.62
CA ASP A 120 -10.42 1.61 -0.85
C ASP A 120 -10.52 0.47 0.16
N GLU A 121 -9.37 -0.13 0.56
CA GLU A 121 -9.35 -1.18 1.56
C GLU A 121 -9.80 -0.67 2.92
N ILE A 122 -9.31 0.49 3.35
CA ILE A 122 -9.73 1.13 4.62
C ILE A 122 -11.24 1.40 4.62
N GLN A 123 -11.80 1.90 3.53
CA GLN A 123 -13.22 2.22 3.43
C GLN A 123 -14.12 0.98 3.34
N SER A 124 -13.60 -0.14 2.80
CA SER A 124 -14.39 -1.38 2.67
C SER A 124 -14.57 -2.11 4.00
N GLN A 125 -13.80 -1.77 5.03
CA GLN A 125 -13.94 -2.39 6.34
C GLN A 125 -15.19 -1.86 7.06
N ALA A 126 -15.97 -2.77 7.64
CA ALA A 126 -17.21 -2.42 8.33
C ALA A 126 -16.95 -1.40 9.45
N GLY A 127 -17.62 -0.26 9.40
CA GLY A 127 -17.41 0.88 10.30
C GLY A 127 -16.24 1.78 9.86
N GLY A 128 -15.75 1.61 8.62
CA GLY A 128 -14.60 2.30 8.07
C GLY A 128 -14.71 3.81 8.09
N ILE A 129 -13.55 4.44 8.28
CA ILE A 129 -13.39 5.88 8.15
C ILE A 129 -13.68 6.24 6.68
N ARG A 130 -14.62 7.15 6.46
CA ARG A 130 -14.85 7.71 5.13
C ARG A 130 -13.72 8.68 4.82
N LEU A 131 -13.00 8.40 3.74
CA LEU A 131 -11.99 9.31 3.20
C LEU A 131 -12.65 10.15 2.10
N ASP A 132 -13.28 11.24 2.53
CA ASP A 132 -14.03 12.12 1.63
C ASP A 132 -13.10 13.10 0.87
N THR A 133 -11.86 13.25 1.30
CA THR A 133 -10.87 14.15 0.69
C THR A 133 -9.52 13.46 0.55
N MET A 134 -8.88 13.66 -0.60
CA MET A 134 -7.54 13.16 -0.89
C MET A 134 -6.72 14.26 -1.58
N PHE A 135 -5.46 14.42 -1.16
CA PHE A 135 -4.51 15.29 -1.83
C PHE A 135 -3.36 14.47 -2.41
N VAL A 136 -3.04 14.76 -3.68
CA VAL A 136 -1.87 14.21 -4.38
C VAL A 136 -0.89 15.37 -4.56
N ASP A 137 0.26 15.25 -3.91
CA ASP A 137 1.30 16.28 -3.92
C ASP A 137 2.43 15.86 -4.86
N GLU A 138 2.60 16.63 -5.95
CA GLU A 138 3.66 16.46 -6.96
C GLU A 138 3.65 15.08 -7.67
N GLY A 139 4.71 14.74 -8.41
CA GLY A 139 4.92 13.44 -9.07
C GLY A 139 4.47 13.37 -10.53
N PHE A 140 3.60 14.26 -10.99
CA PHE A 140 3.08 14.26 -12.36
C PHE A 140 4.11 14.70 -13.41
N GLY A 141 5.17 15.40 -13.02
CA GLY A 141 6.22 15.87 -13.92
C GLY A 141 7.11 14.77 -14.51
N SER A 142 7.02 13.55 -13.97
CA SER A 142 7.73 12.38 -14.51
C SER A 142 6.95 11.60 -15.57
N LEU A 143 5.67 11.98 -15.81
CA LEU A 143 4.77 11.33 -16.76
C LEU A 143 4.89 11.95 -18.15
N ASP A 144 4.81 11.12 -19.18
CA ASP A 144 4.51 11.58 -20.52
C ASP A 144 3.03 11.98 -20.66
N GLY A 145 2.65 12.62 -21.79
CA GLY A 145 1.32 13.15 -22.00
C GLY A 145 0.20 12.10 -21.98
N GLU A 146 0.48 10.86 -22.39
CA GLU A 146 -0.47 9.76 -22.37
C GLU A 146 -0.68 9.23 -20.95
N SER A 147 0.41 8.94 -20.24
CA SER A 147 0.41 8.53 -18.84
C SER A 147 -0.24 9.57 -17.93
N LEU A 148 0.01 10.86 -18.18
CA LEU A 148 -0.64 11.96 -17.48
C LEU A 148 -2.16 11.95 -17.68
N ASN A 149 -2.62 11.72 -18.92
CA ASN A 149 -4.07 11.59 -19.21
C ASN A 149 -4.70 10.44 -18.43
N LEU A 150 -4.05 9.29 -18.39
CA LEU A 150 -4.56 8.11 -17.69
C LEU A 150 -4.59 8.32 -16.18
N ALA A 151 -3.56 8.96 -15.60
CA ALA A 151 -3.51 9.30 -14.19
C ALA A 151 -4.63 10.30 -13.80
N VAL A 152 -4.84 11.35 -14.60
CA VAL A 152 -5.92 12.32 -14.36
C VAL A 152 -7.30 11.66 -14.46
N LYS A 153 -7.53 10.78 -15.44
CA LYS A 153 -8.78 10.02 -15.54
C LYS A 153 -9.02 9.10 -14.34
N ALA A 154 -7.97 8.44 -13.85
CA ALA A 154 -8.06 7.59 -12.65
C ALA A 154 -8.45 8.39 -11.41
N LEU A 155 -7.92 9.62 -11.26
CA LEU A 155 -8.27 10.54 -10.17
C LEU A 155 -9.68 11.14 -10.34
N ALA A 156 -10.07 11.50 -11.56
CA ALA A 156 -11.42 12.00 -11.85
C ALA A 156 -12.51 10.97 -11.50
N GLY A 157 -12.27 9.68 -11.80
CA GLY A 157 -13.19 8.61 -11.43
C GLY A 157 -13.42 8.47 -9.92
N LEU A 158 -12.49 8.96 -9.07
CA LEU A 158 -12.71 9.04 -7.63
C LEU A 158 -13.64 10.18 -7.23
N ALA A 159 -13.55 11.30 -7.94
CA ALA A 159 -14.41 12.45 -7.69
C ALA A 159 -15.88 12.14 -8.02
N GLU A 160 -16.17 11.32 -9.02
CA GLU A 160 -17.51 10.81 -9.33
C GLU A 160 -18.12 10.03 -8.17
N GLY A 161 -17.28 9.40 -7.31
CA GLY A 161 -17.66 8.71 -6.08
C GLY A 161 -17.96 9.63 -4.88
N ASN A 162 -18.17 10.93 -5.08
CA ASN A 162 -18.43 11.94 -4.04
C ASN A 162 -17.21 12.20 -3.12
N ARG A 163 -15.99 12.09 -3.67
CA ARG A 163 -14.73 12.42 -2.99
C ARG A 163 -14.16 13.72 -3.57
N LEU A 164 -13.61 14.55 -2.71
CA LEU A 164 -12.83 15.71 -3.15
C LEU A 164 -11.38 15.28 -3.40
N VAL A 165 -10.91 15.42 -4.63
CA VAL A 165 -9.52 15.15 -5.00
C VAL A 165 -8.82 16.47 -5.29
N GLY A 166 -7.82 16.81 -4.49
CA GLY A 166 -6.95 17.96 -4.70
C GLY A 166 -5.61 17.50 -5.29
N ILE A 167 -5.12 18.24 -6.29
CA ILE A 167 -3.79 17.99 -6.87
C ILE A 167 -2.94 19.23 -6.63
N ILE A 168 -1.76 19.04 -6.04
CA ILE A 168 -0.75 20.08 -5.90
C ILE A 168 0.32 19.79 -6.95
N SER A 169 0.51 20.70 -7.90
CA SER A 169 1.47 20.50 -8.98
C SER A 169 1.88 21.82 -9.63
N HIS A 170 3.07 21.82 -10.21
CA HIS A 170 3.59 22.89 -11.04
C HIS A 170 3.54 22.55 -12.55
N VAL A 171 2.97 21.40 -12.93
CA VAL A 171 2.90 20.92 -14.32
C VAL A 171 1.88 21.74 -15.12
N PRO A 172 2.28 22.45 -16.19
CA PRO A 172 1.38 23.33 -16.95
C PRO A 172 0.20 22.58 -17.57
N GLU A 173 0.42 21.36 -18.05
CA GLU A 173 -0.60 20.53 -18.70
C GLU A 173 -1.74 20.16 -17.74
N LEU A 174 -1.49 20.05 -16.45
CA LEU A 174 -2.55 19.86 -15.44
C LEU A 174 -3.40 21.09 -15.25
N LYS A 175 -2.77 22.27 -15.32
CA LYS A 175 -3.47 23.55 -15.21
C LYS A 175 -4.51 23.74 -16.32
N GLU A 176 -4.23 23.26 -17.52
CA GLU A 176 -5.16 23.37 -18.65
C GLU A 176 -6.35 22.39 -18.58
N ARG A 177 -6.23 21.32 -17.77
CA ARG A 177 -7.20 20.24 -17.70
C ARG A 177 -8.12 20.28 -16.49
N ILE A 178 -7.75 21.03 -15.46
CA ILE A 178 -8.52 21.12 -14.21
C ILE A 178 -9.15 22.50 -14.15
N GLU A 179 -10.49 22.53 -14.20
CA GLU A 179 -11.25 23.77 -14.26
C GLU A 179 -11.18 24.58 -12.97
N LYS A 180 -11.23 23.89 -11.80
CA LYS A 180 -11.23 24.57 -10.49
C LYS A 180 -9.83 24.60 -9.92
N GLN A 181 -9.29 25.79 -9.72
CA GLN A 181 -7.90 25.97 -9.31
C GLN A 181 -7.76 26.94 -8.14
N ILE A 182 -6.74 26.68 -7.33
CA ILE A 182 -6.21 27.65 -6.36
C ILE A 182 -4.81 28.02 -6.86
N VAL A 183 -4.67 29.24 -7.40
CA VAL A 183 -3.41 29.71 -7.94
C VAL A 183 -2.64 30.43 -6.83
N VAL A 184 -1.45 29.91 -6.50
CA VAL A 184 -0.56 30.52 -5.49
C VAL A 184 0.58 31.23 -6.18
N THR A 185 0.66 32.54 -6.02
CA THR A 185 1.68 33.39 -6.65
C THR A 185 2.58 33.99 -5.56
N LYS A 186 3.90 33.89 -5.72
CA LYS A 186 4.88 34.50 -4.84
C LYS A 186 4.97 36.00 -5.12
N GLU A 187 4.83 36.84 -4.10
CA GLU A 187 4.95 38.28 -4.22
C GLU A 187 6.39 38.75 -4.06
N LYS A 188 6.76 39.82 -4.79
CA LYS A 188 8.11 40.41 -4.69
C LYS A 188 8.38 41.09 -3.34
N SER A 189 7.34 41.49 -2.63
CA SER A 189 7.39 42.12 -1.30
C SER A 189 7.59 41.13 -0.16
N GLY A 190 7.63 39.85 -0.43
CA GLY A 190 7.65 38.75 0.54
C GLY A 190 6.23 38.23 0.84
N GLY A 191 6.11 36.91 0.93
CA GLY A 191 4.82 36.23 1.08
C GLY A 191 4.28 35.64 -0.22
N SER A 192 3.06 35.11 -0.16
CA SER A 192 2.36 34.51 -1.30
C SER A 192 0.90 34.94 -1.27
N ARG A 193 0.31 35.10 -2.46
CA ARG A 193 -1.10 35.39 -2.65
C ARG A 193 -1.77 34.16 -3.25
N ALA A 194 -2.93 33.78 -2.71
CA ALA A 194 -3.75 32.71 -3.25
C ALA A 194 -5.02 33.32 -3.89
N GLU A 195 -5.31 32.89 -5.09
CA GLU A 195 -6.53 33.27 -5.84
C GLU A 195 -7.28 31.99 -6.21
N ILE A 196 -8.61 32.01 -6.08
CA ILE A 196 -9.49 30.88 -6.44
C ILE A 196 -10.06 31.19 -7.83
N ASP A 197 -9.81 30.28 -8.77
CA ASP A 197 -10.38 30.28 -10.12
C ASP A 197 -11.38 29.13 -10.20
N ILE A 198 -12.69 29.48 -10.46
CA ILE A 198 -13.81 28.53 -10.42
C ILE A 198 -14.57 28.56 -11.72
#